data_93fa49acb56630d6230e789cec021448
#
_entry.id   93fa49acb56630d6230e789cec021448
#
_cell.length_a   1.000
_cell.length_b   1.000
_cell.length_c   1.000
_cell.angle_alpha   90.00
_cell.angle_beta   90.00
_cell.angle_gamma   90.00
#
_symmetry.space_group_name_H-M   'P 1'
#
loop_
_entity.id
_entity.type
_entity.pdbx_description
1 polymer ?
#
loop_
_entity_poly.entity_id
_entity_poly.type
_entity_poly.pdbx_seq_one_letter_code
_entity_poly.pdbx_strand_id
1 'polypeptide(L)'
;MENNREQWSSKASFILAAAGSAVGLGNIWKFPYIAGENGGAAFLFIYLICIVLIGLPILNIEILLGRTTKKNPVGAFKTLTSSPFWKYVGALGVLASFTILSFYSVVGGWSLACLLYTSPSPRDQLQ
;
A
#
# COMPACT_ATOMS: atom_id res chain seq x y z
N MET A 1 -15.57 -2.93 -29.69
CA MET A 1 -14.36 -2.26 -29.17
C MET A 1 -13.70 -3.26 -28.20
N GLU A 2 -12.70 -3.99 -28.68
CA GLU A 2 -11.90 -4.87 -27.83
C GLU A 2 -11.20 -4.02 -26.78
N ASN A 3 -11.51 -4.29 -25.54
CA ASN A 3 -10.84 -3.68 -24.40
C ASN A 3 -9.42 -4.24 -24.31
N ASN A 4 -8.50 -3.64 -25.04
CA ASN A 4 -7.06 -3.96 -24.98
C ASN A 4 -6.51 -3.42 -23.65
N ARG A 5 -6.95 -3.99 -22.53
CA ARG A 5 -6.37 -3.71 -21.22
C ARG A 5 -5.11 -4.54 -21.07
N GLU A 6 -4.04 -3.88 -20.72
CA GLU A 6 -2.80 -4.54 -20.31
C GLU A 6 -3.09 -5.54 -19.20
N GLN A 7 -2.65 -6.77 -19.40
CA GLN A 7 -2.77 -7.86 -18.43
C GLN A 7 -1.38 -8.27 -17.98
N TRP A 8 -1.30 -8.74 -16.75
CA TRP A 8 -0.05 -9.25 -16.22
C TRP A 8 0.41 -10.46 -17.02
N SER A 9 1.65 -10.44 -17.48
CA SER A 9 2.24 -11.51 -18.31
C SER A 9 2.34 -12.85 -17.56
N SER A 10 2.45 -12.81 -16.24
CA SER A 10 2.52 -14.02 -15.41
C SER A 10 1.96 -13.78 -14.00
N LYS A 11 1.60 -14.89 -13.34
CA LYS A 11 1.18 -14.85 -11.92
C LYS A 11 2.29 -14.32 -11.01
N ALA A 12 3.54 -14.69 -11.30
CA ALA A 12 4.69 -14.23 -10.54
C ALA A 12 4.88 -12.71 -10.64
N SER A 13 4.76 -12.14 -11.84
CA SER A 13 4.83 -10.68 -12.05
C SER A 13 3.77 -9.94 -11.25
N PHE A 14 2.54 -10.45 -11.22
CA PHE A 14 1.45 -9.89 -10.41
C PHE A 14 1.78 -9.93 -8.90
N ILE A 15 2.24 -11.08 -8.40
CA ILE A 15 2.59 -11.24 -6.97
C ILE A 15 3.74 -10.31 -6.57
N LEU A 16 4.78 -10.23 -7.38
CA LEU A 16 5.92 -9.35 -7.12
C LEU A 16 5.53 -7.87 -7.14
N ALA A 17 4.69 -7.47 -8.08
CA ALA A 17 4.19 -6.10 -8.15
C ALA A 17 3.29 -5.77 -6.94
N ALA A 18 2.40 -6.68 -6.55
CA ALA A 18 1.56 -6.51 -5.38
C ALA A 18 2.39 -6.44 -4.08
N ALA A 19 3.38 -7.33 -3.92
CA ALA A 19 4.29 -7.33 -2.78
C ALA A 19 5.13 -6.04 -2.73
N GLY A 20 5.71 -5.61 -3.87
CA GLY A 20 6.47 -4.37 -3.96
C GLY A 20 5.64 -3.12 -3.64
N SER A 21 4.39 -3.09 -4.10
CA SER A 21 3.44 -2.02 -3.78
C SER A 21 3.06 -1.99 -2.29
N ALA A 22 3.08 -3.13 -1.60
CA ALA A 22 2.76 -3.23 -0.19
C ALA A 22 3.92 -2.79 0.74
N VAL A 23 5.16 -2.77 0.23
CA VAL A 23 6.32 -2.33 1.00
C VAL A 23 6.32 -0.80 1.11
N GLY A 24 6.25 -0.29 2.33
CA GLY A 24 6.21 1.15 2.59
C GLY A 24 6.81 1.51 3.95
N LEU A 25 6.76 2.79 4.28
CA LEU A 25 7.27 3.33 5.55
C LEU A 25 6.68 2.64 6.77
N GLY A 26 5.42 2.22 6.70
CA GLY A 26 4.76 1.47 7.76
C GLY A 26 5.49 0.17 8.10
N ASN A 27 5.90 -0.57 7.08
CA ASN A 27 6.54 -1.87 7.25
C ASN A 27 8.01 -1.75 7.69
N ILE A 28 8.72 -0.76 7.14
CA ILE A 28 10.17 -0.61 7.34
C ILE A 28 10.47 0.13 8.65
N TRP A 29 9.69 1.13 8.97
CA TRP A 29 9.93 2.00 10.12
C TRP A 29 8.97 1.75 11.29
N LYS A 30 7.67 1.91 11.04
CA LYS A 30 6.66 1.90 12.11
C LYS A 30 6.48 0.51 12.73
N PHE A 31 6.43 -0.53 11.91
CA PHE A 31 6.14 -1.89 12.36
C PHE A 31 7.22 -2.46 13.31
N PRO A 32 8.54 -2.36 13.01
CA PRO A 32 9.58 -2.83 13.94
C PRO A 32 9.55 -2.08 15.28
N TYR A 33 9.29 -0.77 15.25
CA TYR A 33 9.17 0.04 16.45
C TYR A 33 8.00 -0.43 17.33
N ILE A 34 6.80 -0.56 16.77
CA ILE A 34 5.61 -1.03 17.50
C ILE A 34 5.81 -2.47 18.02
N ALA A 35 6.41 -3.34 17.23
CA ALA A 35 6.70 -4.71 17.64
C ALA A 35 7.64 -4.74 18.85
N GLY A 36 8.67 -3.91 18.86
CA GLY A 36 9.60 -3.77 19.99
C GLY A 36 8.92 -3.30 21.26
N GLU A 37 8.07 -2.27 21.18
CA GLU A 37 7.35 -1.72 22.34
C GLU A 37 6.27 -2.65 22.92
N ASN A 38 5.69 -3.52 22.11
CA ASN A 38 4.55 -4.37 22.47
C ASN A 38 4.93 -5.84 22.71
N GLY A 39 6.12 -6.12 23.19
CA GLY A 39 6.53 -7.45 23.59
C GLY A 39 7.07 -8.34 22.46
N GLY A 40 7.51 -7.74 21.34
CA GLY A 40 8.25 -8.40 20.28
C GLY A 40 7.57 -9.66 19.71
N ALA A 41 7.98 -10.83 20.16
CA ALA A 41 7.48 -12.11 19.66
C ALA A 41 5.98 -12.34 19.89
N ALA A 42 5.45 -11.92 21.04
CA ALA A 42 4.02 -12.05 21.34
C ALA A 42 3.18 -11.18 20.40
N PHE A 43 3.62 -9.96 20.14
CA PHE A 43 3.00 -9.07 19.17
C PHE A 43 3.01 -9.69 17.76
N LEU A 44 4.15 -10.23 17.31
CA LEU A 44 4.27 -10.86 16.00
C LEU A 44 3.32 -12.06 15.84
N PHE A 45 3.17 -12.86 16.88
CA PHE A 45 2.27 -14.01 16.85
C PHE A 45 0.80 -13.57 16.66
N ILE A 46 0.35 -12.61 17.45
CA ILE A 46 -1.02 -12.06 17.32
C ILE A 46 -1.20 -11.39 15.96
N TYR A 47 -0.20 -10.65 15.49
CA TYR A 47 -0.22 -10.00 14.19
C TYR A 47 -0.40 -11.00 13.04
N LEU A 48 0.31 -12.13 13.07
CA LEU A 48 0.16 -13.19 12.07
C LEU A 48 -1.26 -13.79 12.07
N ILE A 49 -1.82 -14.02 13.26
CA ILE A 49 -3.22 -14.47 13.38
C ILE A 49 -4.17 -13.45 12.74
N CYS A 50 -3.99 -12.16 13.03
CA CYS A 50 -4.82 -11.09 12.46
C CYS A 50 -4.67 -11.02 10.93
N ILE A 51 -3.47 -11.20 10.38
CA ILE A 51 -3.25 -11.26 8.92
C ILE A 51 -4.08 -12.39 8.31
N VAL A 52 -4.04 -13.58 8.90
CA VAL A 52 -4.75 -14.75 8.36
C VAL A 52 -6.26 -14.58 8.47
N LEU A 53 -6.76 -14.14 9.61
CA LEU A 53 -8.20 -14.06 9.88
C LEU A 53 -8.88 -12.83 9.28
N ILE A 54 -8.17 -11.71 9.17
CA ILE A 54 -8.73 -10.44 8.73
C ILE A 54 -8.09 -9.98 7.41
N GLY A 55 -6.77 -9.97 7.35
CA GLY A 55 -6.03 -9.43 6.21
C GLY A 55 -6.27 -10.20 4.92
N LEU A 56 -6.16 -11.54 4.96
CA LEU A 56 -6.37 -12.37 3.77
C LEU A 56 -7.79 -12.30 3.21
N PRO A 57 -8.87 -12.39 4.02
CA PRO A 57 -10.23 -12.21 3.51
C PRO A 57 -10.45 -10.84 2.87
N ILE A 58 -9.98 -9.76 3.48
CA ILE A 58 -10.12 -8.40 2.93
C ILE A 58 -9.37 -8.29 1.60
N LEU A 59 -8.12 -8.75 1.53
CA LEU A 59 -7.32 -8.74 0.31
C LEU A 59 -8.01 -9.52 -0.82
N ASN A 60 -8.58 -10.68 -0.52
CA ASN A 60 -9.31 -11.47 -1.51
C ASN A 60 -10.55 -10.73 -2.03
N ILE A 61 -11.30 -10.04 -1.16
CA ILE A 61 -12.46 -9.24 -1.54
C ILE A 61 -12.03 -8.08 -2.44
N GLU A 62 -10.96 -7.38 -2.12
CA GLU A 62 -10.43 -6.27 -2.93
C GLU A 62 -10.01 -6.73 -4.32
N ILE A 63 -9.25 -7.84 -4.40
CA ILE A 63 -8.84 -8.41 -5.69
C ILE A 63 -10.06 -8.86 -6.50
N LEU A 64 -11.02 -9.51 -5.87
CA LEU A 64 -12.26 -9.94 -6.52
C LEU A 64 -13.04 -8.74 -7.06
N LEU A 65 -13.20 -7.70 -6.26
CA LEU A 65 -13.87 -6.45 -6.63
C LEU A 65 -13.22 -5.81 -7.87
N GLY A 66 -11.88 -5.69 -7.85
CA GLY A 66 -11.13 -5.14 -8.97
C GLY A 66 -11.24 -5.97 -10.24
N ARG A 67 -11.18 -7.30 -10.12
CA ARG A 67 -11.26 -8.23 -11.27
C ARG A 67 -12.65 -8.31 -11.88
N THR A 68 -13.70 -8.27 -11.07
CA THR A 68 -15.09 -8.36 -11.56
C THR A 68 -15.55 -7.08 -12.21
N THR A 69 -15.24 -5.94 -11.61
CA THR A 69 -15.72 -4.65 -12.11
C THR A 69 -14.83 -4.05 -13.19
N LYS A 70 -13.53 -4.32 -13.14
CA LYS A 70 -12.52 -3.74 -14.05
C LYS A 70 -12.63 -2.20 -14.13
N LYS A 71 -13.03 -1.55 -13.06
CA LYS A 71 -13.25 -0.09 -12.95
C LYS A 71 -12.41 0.48 -11.80
N ASN A 72 -12.32 1.80 -11.76
CA ASN A 72 -11.79 2.52 -10.61
C ASN A 72 -12.67 2.30 -9.36
N PRO A 73 -12.20 2.59 -8.13
CA PRO A 73 -12.94 2.34 -6.91
C PRO A 73 -14.36 2.93 -6.91
N VAL A 74 -14.52 4.17 -7.35
CA VAL A 74 -15.82 4.83 -7.43
C VAL A 74 -16.76 4.12 -8.41
N GLY A 75 -16.25 3.79 -9.59
CA GLY A 75 -16.98 3.07 -10.63
C GLY A 75 -17.32 1.63 -10.24
N ALA A 76 -16.46 0.96 -9.47
CA ALA A 76 -16.70 -0.39 -8.97
C ALA A 76 -17.92 -0.42 -8.05
N PHE A 77 -17.94 0.44 -7.04
CA PHE A 77 -19.08 0.52 -6.12
C PHE A 77 -20.38 0.94 -6.82
N LYS A 78 -20.31 1.89 -7.78
CA LYS A 78 -21.46 2.30 -8.57
C LYS A 78 -22.05 1.16 -9.42
N THR A 79 -21.20 0.22 -9.87
CA THR A 79 -21.65 -0.89 -10.72
C THR A 79 -22.24 -2.04 -9.93
N LEU A 80 -21.75 -2.28 -8.73
CA LEU A 80 -22.15 -3.41 -7.90
C LEU A 80 -23.36 -3.12 -7.02
N THR A 81 -23.64 -1.85 -6.76
CA THR A 81 -24.71 -1.47 -5.83
C THR A 81 -25.62 -0.44 -6.44
N SER A 82 -26.92 -0.65 -6.33
CA SER A 82 -27.95 0.30 -6.79
C SER A 82 -28.06 1.55 -5.90
N SER A 83 -27.55 1.50 -4.67
CA SER A 83 -27.62 2.62 -3.73
C SER A 83 -26.58 3.69 -4.04
N PRO A 84 -26.99 4.97 -4.16
CA PRO A 84 -26.07 6.06 -4.46
C PRO A 84 -25.05 6.35 -3.35
N PHE A 85 -25.29 5.86 -2.14
CA PHE A 85 -24.39 6.06 -0.99
C PHE A 85 -23.01 5.41 -1.21
N TRP A 86 -22.96 4.23 -1.81
CA TRP A 86 -21.71 3.46 -1.97
C TRP A 86 -20.68 4.12 -2.89
N LYS A 87 -21.10 4.99 -3.80
CA LYS A 87 -20.15 5.78 -4.60
C LYS A 87 -19.28 6.72 -3.75
N TYR A 88 -19.85 7.22 -2.64
CA TYR A 88 -19.10 8.08 -1.71
C TYR A 88 -18.06 7.28 -0.93
N VAL A 89 -18.32 6.01 -0.62
CA VAL A 89 -17.33 5.12 -0.01
C VAL A 89 -16.12 4.94 -0.92
N GLY A 90 -16.36 4.71 -2.23
CA GLY A 90 -15.29 4.66 -3.22
C GLY A 90 -14.51 5.99 -3.35
N ALA A 91 -15.22 7.13 -3.30
CA ALA A 91 -14.61 8.46 -3.34
C ALA A 91 -13.75 8.73 -2.09
N LEU A 92 -14.22 8.34 -0.91
CA LEU A 92 -13.44 8.42 0.34
C LEU A 92 -12.15 7.60 0.25
N GLY A 93 -12.18 6.42 -0.35
CA GLY A 93 -10.97 5.61 -0.58
C GLY A 93 -9.95 6.34 -1.46
N VAL A 94 -10.39 7.01 -2.53
CA VAL A 94 -9.52 7.82 -3.39
C VAL A 94 -8.95 9.02 -2.62
N LEU A 95 -9.79 9.71 -1.85
CA LEU A 95 -9.34 10.86 -1.03
C LEU A 95 -8.31 10.42 0.02
N ALA A 96 -8.55 9.30 0.70
CA ALA A 96 -7.61 8.73 1.66
C ALA A 96 -6.27 8.40 1.00
N SER A 97 -6.29 7.78 -0.19
CA SER A 97 -5.07 7.47 -0.94
C SER A 97 -4.30 8.74 -1.33
N PHE A 98 -4.98 9.79 -1.73
CA PHE A 98 -4.37 11.08 -2.04
C PHE A 98 -3.73 11.73 -0.80
N THR A 99 -4.41 11.69 0.34
CA THR A 99 -3.88 12.20 1.62
C THR A 99 -2.63 11.43 2.06
N ILE A 100 -2.66 10.10 1.93
CA ILE A 100 -1.50 9.24 2.24
C ILE A 100 -0.33 9.58 1.31
N LEU A 101 -0.56 9.73 0.02
CA LEU A 101 0.47 10.09 -0.96
C LEU A 101 1.12 11.44 -0.61
N SER A 102 0.34 12.43 -0.18
CA SER A 102 0.85 13.73 0.27
C SER A 102 1.79 13.59 1.47
N PHE A 103 1.41 12.79 2.47
CA PHE A 103 2.26 12.49 3.61
C PHE A 103 3.56 11.78 3.20
N TYR A 104 3.46 10.76 2.35
CA TYR A 104 4.62 10.01 1.86
C TYR A 104 5.60 10.89 1.08
N SER A 105 5.09 11.85 0.31
CA SER A 105 5.92 12.80 -0.43
C SER A 105 6.78 13.67 0.49
N VAL A 106 6.21 14.11 1.61
CA VAL A 106 6.95 14.91 2.61
C VAL A 106 8.05 14.07 3.28
N VAL A 107 7.71 12.87 3.75
CA VAL A 107 8.68 11.98 4.40
C VAL A 107 9.77 11.53 3.42
N GLY A 108 9.40 11.26 2.16
CA GLY A 108 10.36 10.97 1.09
C GLY A 108 11.33 12.13 0.85
N GLY A 109 10.83 13.36 0.86
CA GLY A 109 11.65 14.56 0.76
C GLY A 109 12.63 14.70 1.93
N TRP A 110 12.20 14.43 3.15
CA TRP A 110 13.09 14.44 4.31
C TRP A 110 14.16 13.36 4.24
N SER A 111 13.81 12.16 3.79
CA SER A 111 14.77 11.05 3.61
C SER A 111 15.82 11.40 2.57
N LEU A 112 15.42 12.04 1.48
CA LEU A 112 16.33 12.50 0.43
C LEU A 112 17.26 13.61 0.95
N ALA A 113 16.72 14.59 1.66
CA ALA A 113 17.50 15.64 2.27
C ALA A 113 18.53 15.07 3.26
N CYS A 114 18.09 14.15 4.14
CA CYS A 114 18.98 13.47 5.07
C CYS A 114 20.11 12.75 4.35
N LEU A 115 19.83 12.04 3.27
CA LEU A 115 20.83 11.35 2.47
C LEU A 115 21.85 12.32 1.88
N LEU A 116 21.40 13.46 1.36
CA LEU A 116 22.28 14.47 0.77
C LEU A 116 23.18 15.15 1.82
N TYR A 117 22.65 15.38 3.03
CA TYR A 117 23.43 16.01 4.11
C TYR A 117 24.39 15.03 4.81
N THR A 118 24.08 13.74 4.82
CA THR A 118 24.90 12.71 5.49
C THR A 118 25.86 11.98 4.56
N SER A 119 25.70 12.12 3.23
CA SER A 119 26.65 11.56 2.28
C SER A 119 27.97 12.30 2.39
N PRO A 120 29.09 11.62 2.71
CA PRO A 120 30.40 12.27 2.77
C PRO A 120 30.76 12.84 1.41
N SER A 121 31.06 14.13 1.37
CA SER A 121 31.57 14.79 0.17
C SER A 121 32.90 14.13 -0.24
N PRO A 122 33.19 13.99 -1.55
CA PRO A 122 34.51 13.54 -1.98
C PRO A 122 35.67 14.38 -1.40
N ARG A 123 35.40 15.62 -0.96
CA ARG A 123 36.36 16.48 -0.27
C ARG A 123 36.65 16.06 1.18
N ASP A 124 35.67 15.45 1.86
CA ASP A 124 35.83 15.02 3.26
C ASP A 124 36.66 13.73 3.37
N GLN A 125 36.83 13.02 2.25
CA GLN A 125 37.67 11.81 2.17
C GLN A 125 39.15 12.14 1.93
N LEU A 126 39.49 13.39 1.67
CA LEU A 126 40.85 13.86 1.38
C LEU A 126 41.52 14.57 2.58
N GLN A 127 40.87 14.63 3.73
CA GLN A 127 41.42 15.12 5.00
C GLN A 127 41.64 13.96 5.97
#